data_bde4959db6bb63a9c0c47ed36fd2146a
#
_entry.id   bde4959db6bb63a9c0c47ed36fd2146a
#
_cell.length_a   1.000
_cell.length_b   1.000
_cell.length_c   1.000
_cell.angle_alpha   90.00
_cell.angle_beta   90.00
_cell.angle_gamma   90.00
#
_symmetry.space_group_name_H-M   'P 1'
#
loop_
_entity.id
_entity.type
_entity.pdbx_description
1 polymer ?
#
loop_
_entity_poly.entity_id
_entity_poly.type
_entity_poly.pdbx_seq_one_letter_code
_entity_poly.pdbx_strand_id
1 'polypeptide(L)'
;NSWFAHGATVPMLGGISRDSLSSEWNLYNILYTFMPVFWAYLTGYFLKILIGTGSFVLLAKDVYQKAYPRYRGIAWAAGLCYGLLPLFPAYGIAFASIPLAVFILRRIYRKEGKWWYALLFVYPFLSYFSYFGFFLLAYLVCAVVIVSIRDKKFCGRLAVAVPVLAAGYVCFEYRLFGQMLFSDVKTIRETMVESNLNFSGVLGQIREAFLTPVFHAASDHAVFVLPVCVIVLVWQLVAAVQKKNLKKFKSSTLLWVLLLIVFNCLVYGLYFQGDFRGLFETLLPPLKGFQFNRTVFFNPFLWYAALFLALKALYDTGKLFWKRIANLAACIAAAVILLTPAVYNEFYWT
;
A
#
# COMPACT_ATOMS: atom_id res chain seq x y z
N ASN A 1 18.05 -6.43 -27.85
CA ASN A 1 16.78 -6.06 -27.18
C ASN A 1 15.90 -7.29 -27.06
N SER A 2 15.74 -7.80 -25.86
CA SER A 2 14.90 -8.97 -25.54
C SER A 2 13.45 -8.60 -25.17
N TRP A 3 12.98 -7.42 -25.60
CA TRP A 3 11.59 -6.99 -25.42
C TRP A 3 10.66 -7.94 -26.16
N PHE A 4 9.62 -8.38 -25.49
CA PHE A 4 8.65 -9.36 -25.98
C PHE A 4 9.25 -10.69 -26.47
N ALA A 5 10.56 -10.93 -26.28
CA ALA A 5 11.16 -12.22 -26.62
C ALA A 5 10.71 -13.30 -25.62
N HIS A 6 10.36 -14.46 -26.13
CA HIS A 6 10.07 -15.67 -25.35
C HIS A 6 11.22 -16.66 -25.51
N GLY A 7 11.55 -17.39 -24.44
CA GLY A 7 12.62 -18.39 -24.43
C GLY A 7 14.03 -17.82 -24.63
N ALA A 8 14.20 -16.51 -24.70
CA ALA A 8 15.51 -15.87 -24.84
C ALA A 8 16.27 -15.90 -23.50
N THR A 9 17.59 -16.17 -23.59
CA THR A 9 18.48 -16.08 -22.42
C THR A 9 19.04 -14.67 -22.30
N VAL A 10 18.89 -14.07 -21.13
CA VAL A 10 19.46 -12.76 -20.79
C VAL A 10 20.80 -13.01 -20.08
N PRO A 11 21.91 -12.34 -20.47
CA PRO A 11 23.24 -12.54 -19.88
C PRO A 11 23.33 -11.89 -18.49
N MET A 12 22.57 -12.40 -17.55
CA MET A 12 22.50 -11.95 -16.17
C MET A 12 22.53 -13.18 -15.26
N LEU A 13 23.29 -13.16 -14.18
CA LEU A 13 23.44 -14.27 -13.22
C LEU A 13 23.77 -15.64 -13.86
N GLY A 14 24.61 -15.66 -14.90
CA GLY A 14 24.97 -16.90 -15.60
C GLY A 14 23.99 -17.33 -16.70
N GLY A 15 23.00 -16.50 -17.01
CA GLY A 15 21.98 -16.77 -18.02
C GLY A 15 20.62 -17.08 -17.42
N ILE A 16 19.72 -16.09 -17.44
CA ILE A 16 18.36 -16.25 -16.96
C ILE A 16 17.39 -16.17 -18.13
N SER A 17 16.34 -17.02 -18.12
CA SER A 17 15.27 -16.88 -19.11
C SER A 17 14.62 -15.50 -18.98
N ARG A 18 14.40 -14.83 -20.12
CA ARG A 18 13.67 -13.56 -20.19
C ARG A 18 12.25 -13.69 -19.61
N ASP A 19 11.67 -14.87 -19.72
CA ASP A 19 10.34 -15.14 -19.18
C ASP A 19 10.29 -15.14 -17.64
N SER A 20 11.44 -15.31 -16.96
CA SER A 20 11.56 -15.23 -15.51
C SER A 20 11.68 -13.79 -14.97
N LEU A 21 11.82 -12.80 -15.86
CA LEU A 21 11.90 -11.41 -15.48
C LEU A 21 10.54 -10.72 -15.55
N SER A 22 10.41 -9.56 -14.90
CA SER A 22 9.17 -8.76 -14.91
C SER A 22 8.73 -8.41 -16.33
N SER A 23 7.41 -8.25 -16.49
CA SER A 23 6.78 -7.86 -17.72
C SER A 23 7.25 -6.47 -18.19
N GLU A 24 7.22 -6.24 -19.47
CA GLU A 24 7.46 -4.95 -20.12
C GLU A 24 6.38 -3.92 -19.81
N TRP A 25 5.16 -4.39 -19.56
CA TRP A 25 3.99 -3.56 -19.34
C TRP A 25 3.94 -2.99 -17.89
N ASN A 26 5.05 -2.42 -17.43
CA ASN A 26 5.12 -1.68 -16.18
C ASN A 26 5.77 -0.33 -16.44
N LEU A 27 5.20 0.73 -15.88
CA LEU A 27 5.67 2.11 -16.12
C LEU A 27 7.15 2.28 -15.78
N TYR A 28 7.61 1.72 -14.66
CA TYR A 28 9.01 1.83 -14.27
C TYR A 28 9.94 1.16 -15.28
N ASN A 29 9.60 -0.05 -15.75
CA ASN A 29 10.39 -0.78 -16.74
C ASN A 29 10.43 -0.06 -18.09
N ILE A 30 9.32 0.52 -18.51
CA ILE A 30 9.22 1.28 -19.76
C ILE A 30 10.17 2.47 -19.79
N LEU A 31 10.39 3.17 -18.67
CA LEU A 31 11.32 4.29 -18.64
C LEU A 31 12.73 3.90 -19.10
N TYR A 32 13.20 2.71 -18.68
CA TYR A 32 14.52 2.21 -19.05
C TYR A 32 14.64 1.77 -20.52
N THR A 33 13.55 1.71 -21.23
CA THR A 33 13.57 1.44 -22.68
C THR A 33 13.85 2.69 -23.50
N PHE A 34 13.30 3.82 -23.04
CA PHE A 34 13.33 5.06 -23.80
C PHE A 34 14.38 6.07 -23.27
N MET A 35 14.90 5.82 -22.07
CA MET A 35 15.85 6.74 -21.42
C MET A 35 17.11 6.03 -20.97
N PRO A 36 18.27 6.72 -20.97
CA PRO A 36 19.48 6.26 -20.27
C PRO A 36 19.18 5.97 -18.80
N VAL A 37 19.88 5.00 -18.20
CA VAL A 37 19.62 4.46 -16.85
C VAL A 37 19.45 5.55 -15.79
N PHE A 38 20.36 6.54 -15.76
CA PHE A 38 20.28 7.65 -14.81
C PHE A 38 18.98 8.46 -14.94
N TRP A 39 18.62 8.83 -16.16
CA TRP A 39 17.39 9.61 -16.40
C TRP A 39 16.12 8.82 -16.17
N ALA A 40 16.13 7.53 -16.49
CA ALA A 40 15.00 6.63 -16.19
C ALA A 40 14.77 6.52 -14.67
N TYR A 41 15.85 6.32 -13.90
CA TYR A 41 15.81 6.30 -12.45
C TYR A 41 15.26 7.62 -11.87
N LEU A 42 15.85 8.74 -12.28
CA LEU A 42 15.45 10.06 -11.81
C LEU A 42 14.00 10.39 -12.16
N THR A 43 13.57 10.06 -13.38
CA THR A 43 12.16 10.22 -13.81
C THR A 43 11.24 9.35 -12.98
N GLY A 44 11.59 8.09 -12.75
CA GLY A 44 10.84 7.17 -11.89
C GLY A 44 10.67 7.71 -10.47
N TYR A 45 11.73 8.28 -9.90
CA TYR A 45 11.70 8.90 -8.58
C TYR A 45 10.73 10.10 -8.52
N PHE A 46 10.78 11.01 -9.49
CA PHE A 46 9.84 12.13 -9.55
C PHE A 46 8.41 11.69 -9.82
N LEU A 47 8.20 10.69 -10.68
CA LEU A 47 6.87 10.11 -10.92
C LEU A 47 6.31 9.48 -9.65
N LYS A 48 7.12 8.78 -8.86
CA LYS A 48 6.73 8.26 -7.53
C LYS A 48 6.17 9.39 -6.66
N ILE A 49 6.89 10.51 -6.53
CA ILE A 49 6.46 11.66 -5.71
C ILE A 49 5.15 12.25 -6.26
N LEU A 50 5.05 12.47 -7.55
CA LEU A 50 3.87 13.04 -8.19
C LEU A 50 2.66 12.14 -8.05
N ILE A 51 2.82 10.83 -8.31
CA ILE A 51 1.74 9.85 -8.20
C ILE A 51 1.30 9.71 -6.74
N GLY A 52 2.24 9.57 -5.79
CA GLY A 52 1.93 9.43 -4.38
C GLY A 52 1.20 10.64 -3.82
N THR A 53 1.75 11.83 -4.03
CA THR A 53 1.14 13.09 -3.58
C THR A 53 -0.20 13.33 -4.27
N GLY A 54 -0.23 13.22 -5.59
CA GLY A 54 -1.42 13.51 -6.41
C GLY A 54 -2.57 12.55 -6.10
N SER A 55 -2.30 11.25 -6.05
CA SER A 55 -3.33 10.24 -5.75
C SER A 55 -3.87 10.36 -4.33
N PHE A 56 -3.01 10.68 -3.34
CA PHE A 56 -3.45 10.93 -1.97
C PHE A 56 -4.38 12.15 -1.89
N VAL A 57 -4.00 13.25 -2.52
CA VAL A 57 -4.81 14.49 -2.57
C VAL A 57 -6.12 14.27 -3.32
N LEU A 58 -6.10 13.53 -4.44
CA LEU A 58 -7.32 13.16 -5.19
C LEU A 58 -8.26 12.31 -4.32
N LEU A 59 -7.73 11.33 -3.60
CA LEU A 59 -8.51 10.52 -2.68
C LEU A 59 -9.12 11.37 -1.56
N ALA A 60 -8.34 12.25 -0.94
CA ALA A 60 -8.83 13.16 0.10
C ALA A 60 -9.92 14.08 -0.43
N LYS A 61 -9.74 14.65 -1.64
CA LYS A 61 -10.75 15.49 -2.30
C LYS A 61 -12.03 14.71 -2.58
N ASP A 62 -11.93 13.47 -3.03
CA ASP A 62 -13.08 12.62 -3.29
C ASP A 62 -13.83 12.24 -2.01
N VAL A 63 -13.11 11.95 -0.93
CA VAL A 63 -13.72 11.57 0.36
C VAL A 63 -14.45 12.76 0.98
N TYR A 64 -13.84 13.94 0.98
CA TYR A 64 -14.35 15.11 1.71
C TYR A 64 -15.14 16.10 0.86
N GLN A 65 -15.07 16.01 -0.46
CA GLN A 65 -15.88 16.80 -1.40
C GLN A 65 -15.97 18.29 -1.05
N LYS A 66 -17.17 18.80 -0.72
CA LYS A 66 -17.41 20.21 -0.34
C LYS A 66 -16.62 20.65 0.90
N ALA A 67 -16.27 19.73 1.80
CA ALA A 67 -15.47 20.03 2.98
C ALA A 67 -13.93 20.03 2.71
N TYR A 68 -13.49 19.53 1.55
CA TYR A 68 -12.08 19.43 1.19
C TYR A 68 -11.29 20.76 1.31
N PRO A 69 -11.81 21.94 0.89
CA PRO A 69 -11.06 23.20 1.03
C PRO A 69 -10.57 23.47 2.45
N ARG A 70 -11.33 23.02 3.47
CA ARG A 70 -10.96 23.17 4.88
C ARG A 70 -9.72 22.34 5.26
N TYR A 71 -9.50 21.20 4.59
CA TYR A 71 -8.42 20.25 4.90
C TYR A 71 -7.31 20.25 3.85
N ARG A 72 -7.38 21.12 2.85
CA ARG A 72 -6.49 21.12 1.69
C ARG A 72 -5.01 21.12 2.11
N GLY A 73 -4.62 22.01 3.04
CA GLY A 73 -3.21 22.12 3.47
C GLY A 73 -2.66 20.84 4.08
N ILE A 74 -3.40 20.24 5.03
CA ILE A 74 -2.98 19.00 5.67
C ILE A 74 -3.05 17.79 4.71
N ALA A 75 -3.94 17.81 3.71
CA ALA A 75 -4.00 16.76 2.70
C ALA A 75 -2.78 16.80 1.76
N TRP A 76 -2.36 18.01 1.35
CA TRP A 76 -1.14 18.18 0.56
C TRP A 76 0.10 17.81 1.38
N ALA A 77 0.20 18.21 2.64
CA ALA A 77 1.33 17.87 3.51
C ALA A 77 1.44 16.36 3.70
N ALA A 78 0.35 15.68 4.10
CA ALA A 78 0.37 14.23 4.28
C ALA A 78 0.64 13.48 2.97
N GLY A 79 0.09 13.94 1.85
CA GLY A 79 0.33 13.38 0.53
C GLY A 79 1.78 13.56 0.08
N LEU A 80 2.38 14.73 0.33
CA LEU A 80 3.78 15.00 0.02
C LEU A 80 4.71 14.12 0.87
N CYS A 81 4.44 14.03 2.19
CA CYS A 81 5.16 13.13 3.06
C CYS A 81 5.13 11.69 2.54
N TYR A 82 3.95 11.20 2.14
CA TYR A 82 3.81 9.88 1.55
C TYR A 82 4.59 9.71 0.25
N GLY A 83 4.51 10.69 -0.65
CA GLY A 83 5.23 10.65 -1.94
C GLY A 83 6.75 10.72 -1.81
N LEU A 84 7.25 11.35 -0.74
CA LEU A 84 8.70 11.48 -0.46
C LEU A 84 9.30 10.27 0.24
N LEU A 85 8.47 9.30 0.70
CA LEU A 85 9.00 8.13 1.40
C LEU A 85 10.12 7.44 0.61
N PRO A 86 11.21 7.04 1.28
CA PRO A 86 12.27 6.25 0.68
C PRO A 86 11.78 4.81 0.48
N LEU A 87 11.32 4.54 -0.72
CA LEU A 87 10.81 3.23 -1.13
C LEU A 87 11.77 2.64 -2.15
N PHE A 88 11.95 1.32 -2.13
CA PHE A 88 12.83 0.67 -3.09
C PHE A 88 12.46 1.07 -4.53
N PRO A 89 13.39 1.58 -5.34
CA PRO A 89 13.10 2.29 -6.59
C PRO A 89 12.22 1.51 -7.56
N ALA A 90 12.49 0.22 -7.75
CA ALA A 90 11.72 -0.63 -8.66
C ALA A 90 10.24 -0.75 -8.28
N TYR A 91 9.90 -0.57 -7.00
CA TYR A 91 8.54 -0.68 -6.48
C TYR A 91 7.94 0.65 -6.04
N GLY A 92 8.72 1.73 -6.09
CA GLY A 92 8.33 3.05 -5.58
C GLY A 92 7.02 3.55 -6.19
N ILE A 93 6.84 3.44 -7.51
CA ILE A 93 5.61 3.81 -8.21
C ILE A 93 4.43 2.94 -7.77
N ALA A 94 4.66 1.63 -7.55
CA ALA A 94 3.60 0.73 -7.11
C ALA A 94 3.11 1.08 -5.71
N PHE A 95 4.00 1.36 -4.76
CA PHE A 95 3.63 1.91 -3.46
C PHE A 95 2.85 3.22 -3.60
N ALA A 96 3.39 4.18 -4.35
CA ALA A 96 2.82 5.50 -4.54
C ALA A 96 1.40 5.46 -5.18
N SER A 97 1.10 4.43 -5.96
CA SER A 97 -0.18 4.28 -6.66
C SER A 97 -1.32 3.70 -5.80
N ILE A 98 -1.05 3.20 -4.59
CA ILE A 98 -2.08 2.60 -3.72
C ILE A 98 -3.28 3.54 -3.49
N PRO A 99 -3.11 4.84 -3.13
CA PRO A 99 -4.24 5.74 -2.98
C PRO A 99 -5.06 5.91 -4.26
N LEU A 100 -4.43 5.79 -5.44
CA LEU A 100 -5.12 5.84 -6.73
C LEU A 100 -6.05 4.63 -6.91
N ALA A 101 -5.61 3.42 -6.56
CA ALA A 101 -6.48 2.24 -6.58
C ALA A 101 -7.72 2.44 -5.70
N VAL A 102 -7.51 2.92 -4.47
CA VAL A 102 -8.62 3.22 -3.54
C VAL A 102 -9.55 4.27 -4.10
N PHE A 103 -9.01 5.32 -4.74
CA PHE A 103 -9.81 6.37 -5.39
C PHE A 103 -10.65 5.80 -6.53
N ILE A 104 -10.08 4.99 -7.44
CA ILE A 104 -10.79 4.37 -8.56
C ILE A 104 -11.93 3.48 -8.04
N LEU A 105 -11.64 2.61 -7.06
CA LEU A 105 -12.65 1.72 -6.46
C LEU A 105 -13.81 2.50 -5.79
N ARG A 106 -13.51 3.62 -5.15
CA ARG A 106 -14.56 4.50 -4.59
C ARG A 106 -15.44 5.11 -5.67
N ARG A 107 -14.88 5.50 -6.83
CA ARG A 107 -15.63 6.02 -7.98
C ARG A 107 -16.55 4.95 -8.56
N ILE A 108 -16.06 3.72 -8.70
CA ILE A 108 -16.88 2.56 -9.10
C ILE A 108 -18.04 2.34 -8.11
N TYR A 109 -17.73 2.34 -6.81
CA TYR A 109 -18.74 2.18 -5.77
C TYR A 109 -19.84 3.22 -5.86
N ARG A 110 -19.48 4.50 -6.13
CA ARG A 110 -20.41 5.66 -6.24
C ARG A 110 -21.18 5.75 -7.56
N LYS A 111 -20.98 4.84 -8.52
CA LYS A 111 -21.63 4.88 -9.85
C LYS A 111 -21.18 6.06 -10.75
N GLU A 112 -20.00 6.56 -10.63
CA GLU A 112 -19.56 7.74 -11.36
C GLU A 112 -19.10 7.46 -12.80
N GLY A 113 -19.59 6.38 -13.43
CA GLY A 113 -19.33 6.04 -14.82
C GLY A 113 -18.63 4.70 -15.01
N LYS A 114 -18.87 4.07 -16.16
CA LYS A 114 -18.30 2.76 -16.49
C LYS A 114 -16.81 2.81 -16.87
N TRP A 115 -16.29 3.96 -17.30
CA TRP A 115 -14.90 4.15 -17.67
C TRP A 115 -13.91 3.93 -16.51
N TRP A 116 -14.38 4.01 -15.25
CA TRP A 116 -13.58 3.68 -14.08
C TRP A 116 -13.14 2.22 -14.05
N TYR A 117 -13.90 1.31 -14.67
CA TYR A 117 -13.47 -0.09 -14.84
C TYR A 117 -12.30 -0.20 -15.85
N ALA A 118 -12.29 0.63 -16.90
CA ALA A 118 -11.16 0.67 -17.82
C ALA A 118 -9.89 1.18 -17.12
N LEU A 119 -10.00 2.22 -16.28
CA LEU A 119 -8.87 2.69 -15.47
C LEU A 119 -8.41 1.64 -14.46
N LEU A 120 -9.34 0.89 -13.86
CA LEU A 120 -9.01 -0.20 -12.95
C LEU A 120 -8.27 -1.34 -13.69
N PHE A 121 -8.70 -1.66 -14.91
CA PHE A 121 -8.05 -2.65 -15.76
C PHE A 121 -6.60 -2.25 -16.11
N VAL A 122 -6.36 -0.96 -16.36
CA VAL A 122 -5.01 -0.44 -16.69
C VAL A 122 -4.16 -0.18 -15.43
N TYR A 123 -4.75 -0.15 -14.24
CA TYR A 123 -4.02 0.13 -12.99
C TYR A 123 -2.78 -0.74 -12.77
N PRO A 124 -2.74 -2.05 -13.13
CA PRO A 124 -1.54 -2.90 -13.01
C PRO A 124 -0.30 -2.38 -13.75
N PHE A 125 -0.47 -1.48 -14.72
CA PHE A 125 0.65 -0.77 -15.33
C PHE A 125 1.51 0.01 -14.33
N LEU A 126 0.94 0.40 -13.18
CA LEU A 126 1.60 1.09 -12.08
C LEU A 126 1.98 0.16 -10.91
N SER A 127 1.67 -1.13 -10.97
CA SER A 127 1.71 -2.02 -9.84
C SER A 127 2.31 -3.39 -10.20
N TYR A 128 2.51 -4.25 -9.19
CA TYR A 128 2.97 -5.62 -9.35
C TYR A 128 2.04 -6.58 -8.62
N PHE A 129 1.66 -7.71 -9.28
CA PHE A 129 0.75 -8.69 -8.69
C PHE A 129 1.32 -9.33 -7.41
N SER A 130 2.54 -9.84 -7.50
CA SER A 130 3.18 -10.58 -6.40
C SER A 130 3.51 -9.72 -5.16
N TYR A 131 3.53 -8.40 -5.30
CA TYR A 131 3.80 -7.46 -4.21
C TYR A 131 2.54 -6.78 -3.70
N PHE A 132 1.61 -6.41 -4.59
CA PHE A 132 0.46 -5.59 -4.26
C PHE A 132 -0.85 -6.16 -4.78
N GLY A 133 -0.87 -6.69 -6.01
CA GLY A 133 -2.09 -7.05 -6.71
C GLY A 133 -2.90 -8.13 -6.01
N PHE A 134 -2.23 -9.16 -5.52
CA PHE A 134 -2.88 -10.21 -4.74
C PHE A 134 -3.62 -9.63 -3.51
N PHE A 135 -2.95 -8.77 -2.76
CA PHE A 135 -3.53 -8.16 -1.56
C PHE A 135 -4.60 -7.13 -1.90
N LEU A 136 -4.43 -6.36 -2.96
CA LEU A 136 -5.48 -5.46 -3.46
C LEU A 136 -6.75 -6.22 -3.82
N LEU A 137 -6.62 -7.38 -4.49
CA LEU A 137 -7.74 -8.25 -4.79
C LEU A 137 -8.37 -8.82 -3.50
N ALA A 138 -7.55 -9.29 -2.56
CA ALA A 138 -8.03 -9.79 -1.27
C ALA A 138 -8.79 -8.70 -0.49
N TYR A 139 -8.23 -7.50 -0.38
CA TYR A 139 -8.91 -6.37 0.27
C TYR A 139 -10.16 -5.93 -0.48
N LEU A 140 -10.17 -6.00 -1.82
CA LEU A 140 -11.35 -5.69 -2.61
C LEU A 140 -12.47 -6.71 -2.35
N VAL A 141 -12.14 -8.01 -2.27
CA VAL A 141 -13.12 -9.06 -1.89
C VAL A 141 -13.66 -8.80 -0.48
N CYS A 142 -12.78 -8.50 0.49
CA CYS A 142 -13.23 -8.12 1.83
C CYS A 142 -14.14 -6.88 1.80
N ALA A 143 -13.81 -5.87 0.98
CA ALA A 143 -14.63 -4.68 0.82
C ALA A 143 -16.00 -4.99 0.21
N VAL A 144 -16.09 -5.91 -0.77
CA VAL A 144 -17.37 -6.39 -1.31
C VAL A 144 -18.24 -6.98 -0.20
N VAL A 145 -17.66 -7.86 0.63
CA VAL A 145 -18.37 -8.51 1.74
C VAL A 145 -18.83 -7.47 2.78
N ILE A 146 -17.89 -6.63 3.27
CA ILE A 146 -18.18 -5.63 4.31
C ILE A 146 -19.26 -4.64 3.85
N VAL A 147 -19.13 -4.13 2.62
CA VAL A 147 -20.11 -3.18 2.07
C VAL A 147 -21.45 -3.85 1.85
N SER A 148 -21.49 -5.10 1.37
CA SER A 148 -22.75 -5.85 1.17
C SER A 148 -23.47 -6.10 2.50
N ILE A 149 -22.74 -6.43 3.56
CA ILE A 149 -23.30 -6.61 4.92
C ILE A 149 -23.82 -5.27 5.46
N ARG A 150 -23.01 -4.20 5.37
CA ARG A 150 -23.37 -2.87 5.86
C ARG A 150 -24.64 -2.33 5.17
N ASP A 151 -24.67 -2.43 3.85
CA ASP A 151 -25.76 -1.87 3.03
C ASP A 151 -26.96 -2.85 2.92
N LYS A 152 -26.86 -4.04 3.56
CA LYS A 152 -27.85 -5.13 3.49
C LYS A 152 -28.24 -5.48 2.04
N LYS A 153 -27.33 -5.31 1.12
CA LYS A 153 -27.52 -5.54 -0.32
C LYS A 153 -26.19 -5.87 -0.98
N PHE A 154 -26.20 -6.89 -1.85
CA PHE A 154 -25.00 -7.27 -2.60
C PHE A 154 -24.44 -6.12 -3.45
N CYS A 155 -23.16 -5.82 -3.24
CA CYS A 155 -22.46 -4.75 -3.94
C CYS A 155 -21.88 -5.26 -5.28
N GLY A 156 -22.76 -5.54 -6.24
CA GLY A 156 -22.36 -6.11 -7.56
C GLY A 156 -21.29 -5.30 -8.30
N ARG A 157 -21.21 -3.96 -8.10
CA ARG A 157 -20.20 -3.12 -8.75
C ARG A 157 -18.79 -3.40 -8.28
N LEU A 158 -18.59 -3.46 -6.97
CA LEU A 158 -17.29 -3.86 -6.44
C LEU A 158 -17.00 -5.33 -6.73
N ALA A 159 -18.03 -6.19 -6.78
CA ALA A 159 -17.85 -7.57 -7.18
C ALA A 159 -17.37 -7.70 -8.64
N VAL A 160 -17.89 -6.90 -9.57
CA VAL A 160 -17.38 -6.83 -10.96
C VAL A 160 -15.98 -6.23 -11.03
N ALA A 161 -15.62 -5.33 -10.13
CA ALA A 161 -14.27 -4.77 -10.08
C ALA A 161 -13.19 -5.83 -9.78
N VAL A 162 -13.54 -6.91 -9.07
CA VAL A 162 -12.60 -8.02 -8.76
C VAL A 162 -12.08 -8.68 -10.05
N PRO A 163 -12.92 -9.27 -10.92
CA PRO A 163 -12.44 -9.90 -12.16
C PRO A 163 -11.82 -8.88 -13.14
N VAL A 164 -12.27 -7.63 -13.14
CA VAL A 164 -11.65 -6.59 -14.00
C VAL A 164 -10.21 -6.31 -13.55
N LEU A 165 -9.96 -6.14 -12.27
CA LEU A 165 -8.61 -5.93 -11.74
C LEU A 165 -7.73 -7.19 -11.93
N ALA A 166 -8.28 -8.38 -11.71
CA ALA A 166 -7.58 -9.64 -11.93
C ALA A 166 -7.17 -9.80 -13.41
N ALA A 167 -8.10 -9.55 -14.34
CA ALA A 167 -7.81 -9.57 -15.78
C ALA A 167 -6.73 -8.55 -16.17
N GLY A 168 -6.77 -7.34 -15.57
CA GLY A 168 -5.72 -6.35 -15.73
C GLY A 168 -4.34 -6.91 -15.31
N TYR A 169 -4.23 -7.52 -14.12
CA TYR A 169 -2.97 -8.13 -13.70
C TYR A 169 -2.50 -9.26 -14.62
N VAL A 170 -3.41 -10.13 -15.06
CA VAL A 170 -3.06 -11.20 -16.02
C VAL A 170 -2.51 -10.61 -17.33
N CYS A 171 -3.13 -9.55 -17.85
CA CYS A 171 -2.69 -8.92 -19.08
C CYS A 171 -1.35 -8.18 -18.94
N PHE A 172 -1.19 -7.41 -17.87
CA PHE A 172 0.02 -6.59 -17.67
C PHE A 172 1.21 -7.38 -17.12
N GLU A 173 0.98 -8.45 -16.36
CA GLU A 173 2.03 -9.37 -15.88
C GLU A 173 1.94 -10.75 -16.53
N TYR A 174 1.66 -10.81 -17.80
CA TYR A 174 1.45 -12.04 -18.55
C TYR A 174 2.61 -13.06 -18.42
N ARG A 175 3.85 -12.59 -18.25
CA ARG A 175 5.02 -13.47 -18.03
C ARG A 175 4.92 -14.20 -16.69
N LEU A 176 4.56 -13.50 -15.62
CA LEU A 176 4.36 -14.12 -14.31
C LEU A 176 3.29 -15.20 -14.38
N PHE A 177 2.14 -14.88 -14.95
CA PHE A 177 1.04 -15.85 -15.05
C PHE A 177 1.35 -16.98 -16.04
N GLY A 178 2.06 -16.69 -17.13
CA GLY A 178 2.55 -17.69 -18.06
C GLY A 178 3.48 -18.69 -17.38
N GLN A 179 4.41 -18.22 -16.54
CA GLN A 179 5.26 -19.10 -15.74
C GLN A 179 4.48 -19.92 -14.71
N MET A 180 3.58 -19.28 -13.96
CA MET A 180 2.78 -19.95 -12.92
C MET A 180 1.88 -21.07 -13.51
N LEU A 181 1.40 -20.91 -14.73
CA LEU A 181 0.41 -21.83 -15.33
C LEU A 181 1.03 -22.87 -16.27
N PHE A 182 2.15 -22.55 -16.93
CA PHE A 182 2.69 -23.34 -18.03
C PHE A 182 4.15 -23.74 -17.89
N SER A 183 4.82 -23.36 -16.78
CA SER A 183 6.22 -23.70 -16.53
C SER A 183 6.36 -24.70 -15.39
N ASP A 184 7.17 -25.72 -15.59
CA ASP A 184 7.56 -26.68 -14.55
C ASP A 184 8.70 -26.17 -13.67
N VAL A 185 9.22 -24.97 -13.94
CA VAL A 185 10.32 -24.37 -13.20
C VAL A 185 9.81 -23.93 -11.83
N LYS A 186 10.25 -24.67 -10.79
CA LYS A 186 9.96 -24.29 -9.40
C LYS A 186 10.66 -23.00 -9.04
N THR A 187 9.96 -22.13 -8.36
CA THR A 187 10.57 -20.92 -7.81
C THR A 187 11.47 -21.29 -6.62
N ILE A 188 12.55 -20.54 -6.42
CA ILE A 188 13.43 -20.73 -5.25
C ILE A 188 12.64 -20.65 -3.93
N ARG A 189 11.52 -19.94 -3.92
CA ARG A 189 10.65 -19.79 -2.75
C ARG A 189 9.98 -21.09 -2.31
N GLU A 190 9.76 -22.03 -3.22
CA GLU A 190 9.18 -23.34 -2.89
C GLU A 190 10.18 -24.23 -2.17
N THR A 191 11.46 -23.93 -2.32
CA THR A 191 12.57 -24.68 -1.72
C THR A 191 13.23 -23.93 -0.56
N MET A 192 12.95 -22.64 -0.37
CA MET A 192 13.46 -21.89 0.77
C MET A 192 12.86 -22.42 2.07
N VAL A 193 13.76 -22.79 2.99
CA VAL A 193 13.37 -23.09 4.36
C VAL A 193 13.14 -21.77 5.08
N GLU A 194 11.90 -21.37 5.22
CA GLU A 194 11.53 -20.22 6.02
C GLU A 194 11.72 -20.52 7.52
N SER A 195 12.09 -19.51 8.28
CA SER A 195 12.24 -19.63 9.73
C SER A 195 10.93 -20.06 10.40
N ASN A 196 11.04 -20.98 11.37
CA ASN A 196 9.91 -21.35 12.22
C ASN A 196 10.12 -20.74 13.60
N LEU A 197 9.52 -19.56 13.82
CA LEU A 197 9.64 -18.83 15.07
C LEU A 197 8.65 -19.36 16.11
N ASN A 198 9.10 -19.40 17.36
CA ASN A 198 8.23 -19.60 18.50
C ASN A 198 7.35 -18.35 18.75
N PHE A 199 6.41 -18.44 19.68
CA PHE A 199 5.46 -17.34 19.98
C PHE A 199 6.17 -16.03 20.34
N SER A 200 7.24 -16.05 21.10
CA SER A 200 8.02 -14.85 21.45
C SER A 200 8.67 -14.22 20.21
N GLY A 201 9.22 -15.03 19.31
CA GLY A 201 9.78 -14.57 18.05
C GLY A 201 8.72 -13.94 17.14
N VAL A 202 7.53 -14.55 17.05
CA VAL A 202 6.39 -14.00 16.31
C VAL A 202 5.98 -12.63 16.86
N LEU A 203 5.88 -12.48 18.19
CA LEU A 203 5.60 -11.19 18.81
C LEU A 203 6.70 -10.16 18.52
N GLY A 204 7.97 -10.60 18.50
CA GLY A 204 9.10 -9.76 18.09
C GLY A 204 8.92 -9.23 16.67
N GLN A 205 8.57 -10.10 15.71
CA GLN A 205 8.32 -9.72 14.33
C GLN A 205 7.11 -8.76 14.18
N ILE A 206 6.03 -8.98 14.92
CA ILE A 206 4.87 -8.09 14.94
C ILE A 206 5.28 -6.69 15.43
N ARG A 207 6.02 -6.64 16.55
CA ARG A 207 6.51 -5.39 17.13
C ARG A 207 7.44 -4.66 16.16
N GLU A 208 8.36 -5.37 15.54
CA GLU A 208 9.27 -4.84 14.55
C GLU A 208 8.50 -4.26 13.36
N ALA A 209 7.59 -5.01 12.74
CA ALA A 209 6.77 -4.54 11.63
C ALA A 209 5.87 -3.34 11.99
N PHE A 210 5.52 -3.18 13.27
CA PHE A 210 4.72 -2.05 13.73
C PHE A 210 5.55 -0.79 14.01
N LEU A 211 6.78 -0.92 14.49
CA LEU A 211 7.63 0.19 14.92
C LEU A 211 8.68 0.60 13.89
N THR A 212 9.11 -0.32 13.04
CA THR A 212 10.20 -0.08 12.08
C THR A 212 9.74 -0.26 10.65
N PRO A 213 10.44 0.35 9.68
CA PRO A 213 10.23 0.02 8.27
C PRO A 213 10.61 -1.43 8.01
N VAL A 214 9.79 -2.14 7.22
CA VAL A 214 10.01 -3.54 6.89
C VAL A 214 10.28 -3.68 5.40
N PHE A 215 11.38 -4.34 5.03
CA PHE A 215 11.81 -4.56 3.65
C PHE A 215 11.86 -3.26 2.83
N HIS A 216 11.11 -3.23 1.72
CA HIS A 216 11.04 -2.11 0.79
C HIS A 216 10.00 -1.04 1.18
N ALA A 217 9.44 -1.11 2.39
CA ALA A 217 8.29 -0.32 2.83
C ALA A 217 8.63 0.66 3.95
N ALA A 218 9.75 1.38 3.81
CA ALA A 218 10.16 2.41 4.77
C ALA A 218 9.07 3.47 4.95
N SER A 219 8.77 3.85 6.17
CA SER A 219 7.72 4.82 6.47
C SER A 219 8.06 5.82 7.57
N ASP A 220 9.16 5.65 8.29
CA ASP A 220 9.64 6.51 9.41
C ASP A 220 8.55 6.98 10.38
N HIS A 221 7.47 6.21 10.44
CA HIS A 221 6.25 6.58 11.14
C HIS A 221 6.41 6.59 12.66
N ALA A 222 7.33 5.79 13.22
CA ALA A 222 7.47 5.64 14.67
C ALA A 222 7.94 6.92 15.35
N VAL A 223 8.75 7.74 14.67
CA VAL A 223 9.33 8.97 15.27
C VAL A 223 8.28 10.04 15.52
N PHE A 224 7.34 10.23 14.59
CA PHE A 224 6.38 11.33 14.67
C PHE A 224 4.94 10.94 14.39
N VAL A 225 4.68 10.18 13.33
CA VAL A 225 3.31 9.84 12.88
C VAL A 225 2.57 9.03 13.92
N LEU A 226 3.19 7.97 14.44
CA LEU A 226 2.61 7.10 15.48
C LEU A 226 2.28 7.88 16.76
N PRO A 227 3.19 8.67 17.37
CA PRO A 227 2.86 9.48 18.53
C PRO A 227 1.68 10.42 18.33
N VAL A 228 1.62 11.13 17.19
CA VAL A 228 0.50 12.01 16.87
C VAL A 228 -0.81 11.24 16.76
N CYS A 229 -0.81 10.10 16.06
CA CYS A 229 -2.01 9.26 15.92
C CYS A 229 -2.50 8.72 17.26
N VAL A 230 -1.58 8.25 18.12
CA VAL A 230 -1.92 7.72 19.46
C VAL A 230 -2.48 8.82 20.36
N ILE A 231 -1.83 9.99 20.42
CA ILE A 231 -2.30 11.12 21.23
C ILE A 231 -3.71 11.53 20.83
N VAL A 232 -3.96 11.69 19.51
CA VAL A 232 -5.28 12.08 19.01
C VAL A 232 -6.31 10.99 19.24
N LEU A 233 -5.95 9.70 19.08
CA LEU A 233 -6.86 8.59 19.35
C LEU A 233 -7.25 8.53 20.83
N VAL A 234 -6.28 8.66 21.75
CA VAL A 234 -6.54 8.71 23.20
C VAL A 234 -7.41 9.92 23.55
N TRP A 235 -7.13 11.09 22.97
CA TRP A 235 -7.98 12.27 23.15
C TRP A 235 -9.43 12.01 22.67
N GLN A 236 -9.63 11.36 21.51
CA GLN A 236 -10.97 10.97 21.03
C GLN A 236 -11.67 10.01 21.99
N LEU A 237 -10.93 9.03 22.54
CA LEU A 237 -11.45 8.06 23.50
C LEU A 237 -11.90 8.77 24.79
N VAL A 238 -11.03 9.59 25.39
CA VAL A 238 -11.35 10.35 26.62
C VAL A 238 -12.57 11.24 26.39
N ALA A 239 -12.62 11.97 25.28
CA ALA A 239 -13.78 12.79 24.93
C ALA A 239 -15.07 11.97 24.75
N ALA A 240 -14.97 10.76 24.20
CA ALA A 240 -16.10 9.86 24.05
C ALA A 240 -16.61 9.28 25.38
N VAL A 241 -15.68 8.95 26.30
CA VAL A 241 -16.01 8.48 27.67
C VAL A 241 -16.67 9.61 28.46
N GLN A 242 -16.09 10.81 28.48
CA GLN A 242 -16.65 11.97 29.17
C GLN A 242 -18.07 12.32 28.70
N LYS A 243 -18.31 12.22 27.39
CA LYS A 243 -19.62 12.48 26.77
C LYS A 243 -20.54 11.28 26.78
N LYS A 244 -20.16 10.16 27.40
CA LYS A 244 -20.90 8.88 27.39
C LYS A 244 -21.34 8.41 25.99
N ASN A 245 -20.53 8.71 24.97
CA ASN A 245 -20.82 8.42 23.56
C ASN A 245 -19.70 7.59 22.92
N LEU A 246 -19.53 6.35 23.40
CA LEU A 246 -18.56 5.40 22.84
C LEU A 246 -18.88 4.97 21.39
N LYS A 247 -20.14 5.11 20.95
CA LYS A 247 -20.51 4.83 19.54
C LYS A 247 -19.75 5.74 18.59
N LYS A 248 -19.55 7.00 18.95
CA LYS A 248 -18.78 7.97 18.15
C LYS A 248 -17.31 7.56 18.04
N PHE A 249 -16.71 7.07 19.10
CA PHE A 249 -15.32 6.57 19.07
C PHE A 249 -15.20 5.32 18.20
N LYS A 250 -16.10 4.33 18.36
CA LYS A 250 -16.13 3.11 17.53
C LYS A 250 -16.32 3.40 16.03
N SER A 251 -16.94 4.51 15.67
CA SER A 251 -17.09 4.96 14.28
C SER A 251 -15.92 5.80 13.76
N SER A 252 -14.87 6.00 14.55
CA SER A 252 -13.69 6.77 14.13
C SER A 252 -12.92 6.04 13.03
N THR A 253 -12.79 6.69 11.87
CA THR A 253 -11.99 6.15 10.75
C THR A 253 -10.52 6.00 11.15
N LEU A 254 -10.00 6.88 12.00
CA LEU A 254 -8.62 6.77 12.52
C LEU A 254 -8.42 5.45 13.26
N LEU A 255 -9.36 5.07 14.13
CA LEU A 255 -9.31 3.78 14.86
C LEU A 255 -9.24 2.60 13.88
N TRP A 256 -10.11 2.58 12.86
CA TRP A 256 -10.16 1.47 11.91
C TRP A 256 -8.92 1.38 11.03
N VAL A 257 -8.32 2.52 10.64
CA VAL A 257 -7.06 2.53 9.90
C VAL A 257 -5.92 1.99 10.76
N LEU A 258 -5.83 2.38 12.03
CA LEU A 258 -4.82 1.84 12.95
C LEU A 258 -5.02 0.35 13.23
N LEU A 259 -6.27 -0.11 13.37
CA LEU A 259 -6.56 -1.55 13.48
C LEU A 259 -6.16 -2.33 12.22
N LEU A 260 -6.32 -1.76 11.04
CA LEU A 260 -5.86 -2.38 9.79
C LEU A 260 -4.33 -2.47 9.74
N ILE A 261 -3.60 -1.45 10.22
CA ILE A 261 -2.14 -1.51 10.35
C ILE A 261 -1.73 -2.65 11.28
N VAL A 262 -2.37 -2.73 12.46
CA VAL A 262 -2.12 -3.83 13.42
C VAL A 262 -2.41 -5.19 12.79
N PHE A 263 -3.51 -5.32 12.06
CA PHE A 263 -3.84 -6.55 11.33
C PHE A 263 -2.75 -6.95 10.33
N ASN A 264 -2.23 -6.01 9.54
CA ASN A 264 -1.14 -6.27 8.61
C ASN A 264 0.13 -6.74 9.34
N CYS A 265 0.44 -6.13 10.48
CA CYS A 265 1.59 -6.54 11.31
C CYS A 265 1.38 -7.93 11.94
N LEU A 266 0.15 -8.27 12.33
CA LEU A 266 -0.19 -9.62 12.81
C LEU A 266 0.01 -10.67 11.71
N VAL A 267 -0.47 -10.41 10.51
CA VAL A 267 -0.27 -11.31 9.36
C VAL A 267 1.22 -11.45 9.05
N TYR A 268 1.99 -10.36 9.11
CA TYR A 268 3.43 -10.37 8.94
C TYR A 268 4.12 -11.29 9.94
N GLY A 269 3.87 -11.13 11.22
CA GLY A 269 4.51 -11.98 12.25
C GLY A 269 4.09 -13.45 12.17
N LEU A 270 2.80 -13.71 11.92
CA LEU A 270 2.27 -15.07 11.78
C LEU A 270 2.86 -15.82 10.58
N TYR A 271 3.32 -15.13 9.54
CA TYR A 271 4.00 -15.75 8.42
C TYR A 271 5.26 -16.52 8.83
N PHE A 272 5.98 -16.06 9.85
CA PHE A 272 7.20 -16.71 10.33
C PHE A 272 6.92 -17.88 11.28
N GLN A 273 5.67 -18.19 11.58
CA GLN A 273 5.31 -19.38 12.36
C GLN A 273 4.93 -20.52 11.40
N GLY A 274 5.70 -21.64 11.48
CA GLY A 274 5.66 -22.71 10.48
C GLY A 274 4.31 -23.41 10.37
N ASP A 275 3.64 -23.68 11.51
CA ASP A 275 2.34 -24.37 11.51
C ASP A 275 1.26 -23.51 10.86
N PHE A 276 1.26 -22.18 11.13
CA PHE A 276 0.34 -21.26 10.52
C PHE A 276 0.56 -21.15 9.00
N ARG A 277 1.83 -21.06 8.59
CA ARG A 277 2.17 -21.05 7.15
C ARG A 277 1.77 -22.36 6.48
N GLY A 278 2.08 -23.50 7.09
CA GLY A 278 1.71 -24.83 6.58
C GLY A 278 0.19 -25.01 6.46
N LEU A 279 -0.60 -24.50 7.42
CA LEU A 279 -2.05 -24.48 7.32
C LEU A 279 -2.53 -23.66 6.11
N PHE A 280 -1.96 -22.48 5.90
CA PHE A 280 -2.29 -21.62 4.78
C PHE A 280 -1.95 -22.27 3.43
N GLU A 281 -0.77 -22.90 3.32
CA GLU A 281 -0.33 -23.62 2.12
C GLU A 281 -1.17 -24.87 1.85
N THR A 282 -1.67 -25.52 2.91
CA THR A 282 -2.57 -26.69 2.79
C THR A 282 -3.97 -26.28 2.31
N LEU A 283 -4.48 -25.14 2.81
CA LEU A 283 -5.79 -24.63 2.41
C LEU A 283 -5.78 -24.03 0.99
N LEU A 284 -4.66 -23.48 0.56
CA LEU A 284 -4.49 -22.80 -0.71
C LEU A 284 -3.22 -23.29 -1.44
N PRO A 285 -3.19 -24.55 -1.90
CA PRO A 285 -1.99 -25.15 -2.51
C PRO A 285 -1.36 -24.34 -3.65
N PRO A 286 -2.13 -23.62 -4.51
CA PRO A 286 -1.53 -22.77 -5.56
C PRO A 286 -0.71 -21.60 -5.01
N LEU A 287 -0.82 -21.29 -3.71
CA LEU A 287 -0.08 -20.21 -3.05
C LEU A 287 1.09 -20.72 -2.20
N LYS A 288 1.54 -21.97 -2.42
CA LYS A 288 2.72 -22.51 -1.77
C LYS A 288 3.94 -21.63 -2.09
N GLY A 289 4.69 -21.25 -1.04
CA GLY A 289 5.80 -20.31 -1.15
C GLY A 289 5.39 -18.85 -1.40
N PHE A 290 4.09 -18.53 -1.35
CA PHE A 290 3.63 -17.15 -1.47
C PHE A 290 3.86 -16.37 -0.18
N GLN A 291 4.46 -15.20 -0.29
CA GLN A 291 4.84 -14.34 0.83
C GLN A 291 3.67 -13.45 1.27
N PHE A 292 2.70 -14.01 2.02
CA PHE A 292 1.54 -13.24 2.50
C PHE A 292 1.89 -12.22 3.61
N ASN A 293 3.12 -12.26 4.15
CA ASN A 293 3.65 -11.20 5.01
C ASN A 293 3.74 -9.82 4.31
N ARG A 294 3.69 -9.77 2.99
CA ARG A 294 3.73 -8.52 2.22
C ARG A 294 2.51 -7.62 2.39
N THR A 295 1.49 -8.03 3.14
CA THR A 295 0.38 -7.13 3.54
C THR A 295 0.90 -5.85 4.18
N VAL A 296 2.05 -5.87 4.88
CA VAL A 296 2.67 -4.69 5.49
C VAL A 296 3.07 -3.61 4.48
N PHE A 297 3.16 -3.94 3.18
CA PHE A 297 3.44 -2.96 2.14
C PHE A 297 2.34 -1.91 1.96
N PHE A 298 1.16 -2.14 2.53
CA PHE A 298 0.09 -1.13 2.60
C PHE A 298 0.26 -0.18 3.79
N ASN A 299 1.06 -0.55 4.79
CA ASN A 299 1.22 0.25 6.00
C ASN A 299 1.79 1.65 5.77
N PRO A 300 2.75 1.89 4.86
CA PRO A 300 3.20 3.25 4.56
C PRO A 300 2.06 4.19 4.18
N PHE A 301 1.18 3.77 3.28
CA PHE A 301 -0.02 4.54 2.94
C PHE A 301 -0.97 4.70 4.13
N LEU A 302 -1.21 3.64 4.87
CA LEU A 302 -2.13 3.66 6.02
C LEU A 302 -1.63 4.58 7.13
N TRP A 303 -0.32 4.64 7.39
CA TRP A 303 0.26 5.55 8.38
C TRP A 303 0.02 7.02 8.02
N TYR A 304 0.24 7.41 6.76
CA TYR A 304 0.02 8.80 6.34
C TYR A 304 -1.46 9.13 6.16
N ALA A 305 -2.30 8.15 5.86
CA ALA A 305 -3.75 8.29 5.96
C ALA A 305 -4.20 8.49 7.42
N ALA A 306 -3.61 7.75 8.38
CA ALA A 306 -3.87 7.93 9.81
C ALA A 306 -3.40 9.31 10.30
N LEU A 307 -2.21 9.78 9.88
CA LEU A 307 -1.74 11.13 10.16
C LEU A 307 -2.74 12.19 9.67
N PHE A 308 -3.14 12.11 8.41
CA PHE A 308 -4.14 13.02 7.85
C PHE A 308 -5.44 13.01 8.67
N LEU A 309 -5.94 11.83 9.07
CA LEU A 309 -7.16 11.68 9.86
C LEU A 309 -7.00 12.25 11.28
N ALA A 310 -5.83 12.09 11.89
CA ALA A 310 -5.51 12.68 13.18
C ALA A 310 -5.49 14.22 13.09
N LEU A 311 -4.78 14.77 12.11
CA LEU A 311 -4.73 16.23 11.89
C LEU A 311 -6.13 16.79 11.56
N LYS A 312 -6.90 16.07 10.75
CA LYS A 312 -8.31 16.42 10.46
C LYS A 312 -9.15 16.48 11.74
N ALA A 313 -8.97 15.53 12.66
CA ALA A 313 -9.73 15.56 13.92
C ALA A 313 -9.46 16.83 14.73
N LEU A 314 -8.23 17.34 14.73
CA LEU A 314 -7.87 18.64 15.34
C LEU A 314 -8.56 19.81 14.62
N TYR A 315 -8.59 19.78 13.28
CA TYR A 315 -9.32 20.79 12.47
C TYR A 315 -10.82 20.81 12.80
N ASP A 316 -11.42 19.66 13.04
CA ASP A 316 -12.85 19.52 13.30
C ASP A 316 -13.29 20.11 14.65
N THR A 317 -12.36 20.39 15.55
CA THR A 317 -12.66 21.14 16.78
C THR A 317 -13.16 22.56 16.50
N GLY A 318 -12.85 23.13 15.34
CA GLY A 318 -13.17 24.50 14.95
C GLY A 318 -12.26 25.58 15.57
N LYS A 319 -11.53 25.27 16.64
CA LYS A 319 -10.69 26.21 17.38
C LYS A 319 -9.39 26.51 16.62
N LEU A 320 -9.03 27.81 16.52
CA LEU A 320 -7.83 28.29 15.81
C LEU A 320 -6.55 27.66 16.35
N PHE A 321 -6.46 27.50 17.65
CA PHE A 321 -5.31 26.85 18.34
C PHE A 321 -5.04 25.44 17.77
N TRP A 322 -6.06 24.59 17.70
CA TRP A 322 -5.89 23.22 17.20
C TRP A 322 -5.57 23.14 15.72
N LYS A 323 -6.09 24.10 14.92
CA LYS A 323 -5.72 24.23 13.50
C LYS A 323 -4.24 24.59 13.34
N ARG A 324 -3.72 25.51 14.17
CA ARG A 324 -2.30 25.88 14.17
C ARG A 324 -1.42 24.68 14.57
N ILE A 325 -1.81 23.93 15.61
CA ILE A 325 -1.11 22.71 16.01
C ILE A 325 -1.11 21.67 14.88
N ALA A 326 -2.25 21.46 14.20
CA ALA A 326 -2.31 20.51 13.10
C ALA A 326 -1.39 20.92 11.92
N ASN A 327 -1.33 22.23 11.58
CA ASN A 327 -0.42 22.72 10.55
C ASN A 327 1.05 22.57 10.98
N LEU A 328 1.39 22.90 12.23
CA LEU A 328 2.74 22.72 12.77
C LEU A 328 3.14 21.23 12.71
N ALA A 329 2.26 20.34 13.14
CA ALA A 329 2.49 18.90 13.10
C ALA A 329 2.69 18.40 11.66
N ALA A 330 1.94 18.93 10.68
CA ALA A 330 2.13 18.63 9.26
C ALA A 330 3.52 19.09 8.75
N CYS A 331 3.97 20.27 9.16
CA CYS A 331 5.31 20.78 8.83
C CYS A 331 6.40 19.96 9.49
N ILE A 332 6.24 19.55 10.75
CA ILE A 332 7.20 18.69 11.46
C ILE A 332 7.28 17.32 10.77
N ALA A 333 6.14 16.73 10.39
CA ALA A 333 6.14 15.45 9.65
C ALA A 333 6.94 15.55 8.35
N ALA A 334 6.76 16.63 7.59
CA ALA A 334 7.53 16.88 6.36
C ALA A 334 9.03 17.06 6.65
N ALA A 335 9.37 17.81 7.70
CA ALA A 335 10.76 18.01 8.11
C ALA A 335 11.42 16.69 8.57
N VAL A 336 10.71 15.85 9.33
CA VAL A 336 11.20 14.53 9.75
C VAL A 336 11.56 13.69 8.53
N ILE A 337 10.69 13.59 7.52
CA ILE A 337 10.97 12.80 6.31
C ILE A 337 12.17 13.35 5.54
N LEU A 338 12.30 14.67 5.43
CA LEU A 338 13.39 15.28 4.68
C LEU A 338 14.75 15.20 5.41
N LEU A 339 14.75 15.08 6.73
CA LEU A 339 15.94 15.08 7.57
C LEU A 339 16.34 13.68 8.07
N THR A 340 15.50 12.67 7.90
CA THR A 340 15.82 11.33 8.39
C THR A 340 16.80 10.59 7.47
N PRO A 341 17.67 9.72 8.03
CA PRO A 341 18.61 8.91 7.24
C PRO A 341 17.93 7.98 6.23
N ALA A 342 16.63 7.73 6.37
CA ALA A 342 15.86 6.91 5.42
C ALA A 342 15.90 7.48 4.00
N VAL A 343 15.94 8.79 3.83
CA VAL A 343 16.15 9.44 2.53
C VAL A 343 17.55 9.10 1.99
N TYR A 344 18.57 9.01 2.86
CA TYR A 344 19.91 8.61 2.47
C TYR A 344 20.02 7.13 2.12
N ASN A 345 19.26 6.25 2.78
CA ASN A 345 19.31 4.81 2.50
C ASN A 345 18.88 4.49 1.06
N GLU A 346 17.95 5.24 0.49
CA GLU A 346 17.55 5.04 -0.91
C GLU A 346 18.72 5.35 -1.89
N PHE A 347 19.55 6.35 -1.59
CA PHE A 347 20.73 6.68 -2.39
C PHE A 347 21.97 5.86 -2.03
N TYR A 348 22.03 5.30 -0.83
CA TYR A 348 23.19 4.55 -0.36
C TYR A 348 23.19 3.09 -0.83
N TRP A 349 22.01 2.51 -1.09
CA TRP A 349 21.85 1.12 -1.56
C TRP A 349 21.66 0.99 -3.07
N THR A 350 21.67 2.07 -3.81
CA THR A 350 21.65 2.13 -5.28
C THR A 350 22.99 2.54 -5.84
#